data_b5438dff4d7bcf1830d442f4894d59c2
#
_entry.id   b5438dff4d7bcf1830d442f4894d59c2
#
_cell.length_a   1.000
_cell.length_b   1.000
_cell.length_c   1.000
_cell.angle_alpha   90.00
_cell.angle_beta   90.00
_cell.angle_gamma   90.00
#
_symmetry.space_group_name_H-M   'P 1'
#
loop_
_entity.id
_entity.type
_entity.pdbx_description
1 polymer ?
#
loop_
_entity_poly.entity_id
_entity_poly.type
_entity_poly.pdbx_seq_one_letter_code
_entity_poly.pdbx_strand_id
1 'polypeptide(L)'
;SPWQESWLDEITSPLSQAGWTVEATQGSVPQLLQWIEEDFGAFLRLLECRYISGNRQLLDELEKALDLKIEERRDELLARLHQEVKEREVRLEGVESWLEPDLEQDPGGLADINAIRLAGRISTNTRNLEDAIFRGYLTRQEVDLLQQAEKYYARLGSLIHDASGASRSVLRVERQDYVAGRLGYSAGVGFLPVESFLQHVHRFLHGVQCISQEFWARVWESRQGDPDALSSSTLETGLQVRSGKILVQTDRYPATPGNILRVFALSAVHRLELGNVTRQ
;
A
#
# COMPACT_ATOMS: atom_id res chain seq x y z
N SER A 1 -8.86 -13.99 34.19
CA SER A 1 -9.75 -13.98 35.35
C SER A 1 -11.17 -13.60 34.91
N PRO A 2 -12.27 -14.02 35.60
CA PRO A 2 -13.64 -13.76 35.20
C PRO A 2 -13.96 -12.26 34.99
N TRP A 3 -13.26 -11.37 35.66
CA TRP A 3 -13.38 -9.91 35.50
C TRP A 3 -12.85 -9.37 34.19
N GLN A 4 -11.91 -10.07 33.57
CA GLN A 4 -11.27 -9.65 32.33
C GLN A 4 -12.14 -9.97 31.11
N GLU A 5 -12.84 -11.10 31.12
CA GLU A 5 -13.76 -11.50 30.06
C GLU A 5 -15.01 -10.61 30.02
N SER A 6 -15.59 -10.30 31.18
CA SER A 6 -16.76 -9.40 31.30
C SER A 6 -16.49 -7.99 30.72
N TRP A 7 -15.28 -7.47 30.91
CA TRP A 7 -14.93 -6.12 30.43
C TRP A 7 -14.76 -6.06 28.89
N LEU A 8 -14.21 -7.09 28.29
CA LEU A 8 -14.11 -7.19 26.82
C LEU A 8 -15.50 -7.25 26.19
N ASP A 9 -16.40 -8.04 26.76
CA ASP A 9 -17.76 -8.16 26.27
C ASP A 9 -18.54 -6.85 26.38
N GLU A 10 -18.33 -6.05 27.42
CA GLU A 10 -18.94 -4.72 27.55
C GLU A 10 -18.53 -3.76 26.43
N ILE A 11 -17.30 -3.86 25.91
CA ILE A 11 -16.79 -3.02 24.81
C ILE A 11 -17.19 -3.58 23.45
N THR A 12 -17.07 -4.89 23.24
CA THR A 12 -17.26 -5.51 21.92
C THR A 12 -18.71 -5.74 21.58
N SER A 13 -19.56 -6.02 22.59
CA SER A 13 -20.98 -6.31 22.36
C SER A 13 -21.76 -5.18 21.67
N PRO A 14 -21.64 -3.89 22.06
CA PRO A 14 -22.30 -2.80 21.35
C PRO A 14 -21.86 -2.65 19.89
N LEU A 15 -20.57 -2.89 19.62
CA LEU A 15 -20.02 -2.83 18.27
C LEU A 15 -20.55 -3.97 17.41
N SER A 16 -20.60 -5.19 17.96
CA SER A 16 -21.16 -6.35 17.29
C SER A 16 -22.66 -6.19 17.01
N GLN A 17 -23.41 -5.59 17.95
CA GLN A 17 -24.83 -5.27 17.77
C GLN A 17 -25.07 -4.22 16.68
N ALA A 18 -24.08 -3.32 16.48
CA ALA A 18 -24.09 -2.34 15.39
C ALA A 18 -23.67 -2.94 14.04
N GLY A 19 -23.40 -4.26 13.95
CA GLY A 19 -23.02 -4.96 12.71
C GLY A 19 -21.53 -5.01 12.43
N TRP A 20 -20.66 -4.59 13.36
CA TRP A 20 -19.21 -4.70 13.21
C TRP A 20 -18.70 -6.07 13.61
N THR A 21 -17.80 -6.64 12.82
CA THR A 21 -17.03 -7.81 13.24
C THR A 21 -15.85 -7.32 14.08
N VAL A 22 -15.83 -7.69 15.35
CA VAL A 22 -14.79 -7.25 16.30
C VAL A 22 -13.95 -8.44 16.69
N GLU A 23 -12.66 -8.41 16.38
CA GLU A 23 -11.66 -9.31 16.92
C GLU A 23 -11.00 -8.64 18.13
N ALA A 24 -11.15 -9.23 19.30
CA ALA A 24 -10.55 -8.71 20.52
C ALA A 24 -9.43 -9.61 21.01
N THR A 25 -8.28 -9.04 21.27
CA THR A 25 -7.14 -9.74 21.86
C THR A 25 -6.73 -9.03 23.15
N GLN A 26 -6.51 -9.81 24.20
CA GLN A 26 -6.10 -9.30 25.51
C GLN A 26 -4.81 -9.98 25.96
N GLY A 27 -3.91 -9.17 26.53
CA GLY A 27 -2.66 -9.68 27.09
C GLY A 27 -1.85 -8.59 27.77
N SER A 28 -0.93 -8.98 28.65
CA SER A 28 0.14 -8.09 29.11
C SER A 28 1.14 -7.82 27.98
N VAL A 29 1.92 -6.74 28.07
CA VAL A 29 2.96 -6.43 27.08
C VAL A 29 3.87 -7.64 26.80
N PRO A 30 4.40 -8.39 27.78
CA PRO A 30 5.19 -9.59 27.52
C PRO A 30 4.43 -10.69 26.76
N GLN A 31 3.14 -10.88 27.02
CA GLN A 31 2.32 -11.87 26.30
C GLN A 31 2.08 -11.46 24.85
N LEU A 32 1.84 -10.17 24.60
CA LEU A 32 1.72 -9.65 23.24
C LEU A 32 3.04 -9.77 22.47
N LEU A 33 4.17 -9.56 23.12
CA LEU A 33 5.50 -9.74 22.52
C LEU A 33 5.80 -11.22 22.22
N GLN A 34 5.33 -12.15 23.03
CA GLN A 34 5.42 -13.57 22.71
C GLN A 34 4.55 -13.92 21.50
N TRP A 35 3.32 -13.41 21.45
CA TRP A 35 2.40 -13.66 20.34
C TRP A 35 2.95 -13.23 18.99
N ILE A 36 3.60 -12.05 18.89
CA ILE A 36 4.21 -11.57 17.64
C ILE A 36 5.40 -12.40 17.15
N GLU A 37 6.03 -13.23 17.98
CA GLU A 37 7.06 -14.18 17.54
C GLU A 37 6.46 -15.33 16.74
N GLU A 38 5.25 -15.73 17.08
CA GLU A 38 4.55 -16.86 16.48
C GLU A 38 3.69 -16.44 15.28
N ASP A 39 3.11 -15.23 15.32
CA ASP A 39 2.20 -14.68 14.31
C ASP A 39 2.69 -13.33 13.77
N PHE A 40 3.18 -13.34 12.54
CA PHE A 40 3.61 -12.10 11.87
C PHE A 40 2.43 -11.14 11.59
N GLY A 41 1.24 -11.66 11.30
CA GLY A 41 0.04 -10.84 11.19
C GLY A 41 -0.29 -10.11 12.50
N ALA A 42 -0.07 -10.75 13.66
CA ALA A 42 -0.17 -10.09 14.95
C ALA A 42 0.85 -8.96 15.10
N PHE A 43 2.10 -9.18 14.67
CA PHE A 43 3.12 -8.13 14.65
C PHE A 43 2.66 -6.92 13.82
N LEU A 44 2.17 -7.13 12.60
CA LEU A 44 1.69 -6.05 11.74
C LEU A 44 0.51 -5.30 12.37
N ARG A 45 -0.47 -6.02 12.96
CA ARG A 45 -1.61 -5.40 13.67
C ARG A 45 -1.15 -4.55 14.86
N LEU A 46 -0.17 -5.01 15.64
CA LEU A 46 0.36 -4.23 16.77
C LEU A 46 1.15 -3.00 16.31
N LEU A 47 1.80 -3.02 15.15
CA LEU A 47 2.43 -1.83 14.58
C LEU A 47 1.41 -0.72 14.25
N GLU A 48 0.17 -1.08 13.92
CA GLU A 48 -0.91 -0.13 13.59
C GLU A 48 -1.75 0.27 14.81
N CYS A 49 -1.48 -0.29 16.00
CA CYS A 49 -2.25 0.02 17.20
C CYS A 49 -2.19 1.50 17.55
N ARG A 50 -3.29 2.02 18.12
CA ARG A 50 -3.40 3.39 18.58
C ARG A 50 -4.03 3.44 19.96
N TYR A 51 -3.65 4.45 20.75
CA TYR A 51 -4.27 4.71 22.03
C TYR A 51 -5.71 5.19 21.85
N ILE A 52 -6.62 4.58 22.60
CA ILE A 52 -8.02 5.02 22.68
C ILE A 52 -8.31 5.55 24.08
N SER A 53 -8.08 4.73 25.12
CA SER A 53 -8.32 5.11 26.51
C SER A 53 -7.54 4.21 27.49
N GLY A 54 -7.48 4.58 28.76
CA GLY A 54 -6.85 3.81 29.82
C GLY A 54 -5.44 4.30 30.17
N ASN A 55 -4.55 3.38 30.56
CA ASN A 55 -3.17 3.72 30.91
C ASN A 55 -2.28 3.81 29.67
N ARG A 56 -1.91 5.04 29.25
CA ARG A 56 -1.06 5.29 28.10
C ARG A 56 0.33 4.69 28.22
N GLN A 57 0.85 4.52 29.45
CA GLN A 57 2.18 3.95 29.66
C GLN A 57 2.31 2.53 29.10
N LEU A 58 1.20 1.73 29.12
CA LEU A 58 1.22 0.38 28.53
C LEU A 58 1.43 0.42 27.01
N LEU A 59 0.84 1.39 26.33
CA LEU A 59 1.09 1.57 24.89
C LEU A 59 2.53 2.04 24.64
N ASP A 60 3.03 2.99 25.44
CA ASP A 60 4.40 3.50 25.29
C ASP A 60 5.45 2.38 25.55
N GLU A 61 5.17 1.47 26.49
CA GLU A 61 6.00 0.27 26.72
C GLU A 61 5.97 -0.70 25.54
N LEU A 62 4.78 -0.96 25.00
CA LEU A 62 4.61 -1.82 23.83
C LEU A 62 5.32 -1.23 22.60
N GLU A 63 5.13 0.06 22.34
CA GLU A 63 5.78 0.75 21.22
C GLU A 63 7.30 0.68 21.30
N LYS A 64 7.89 0.93 22.47
CA LYS A 64 9.34 0.80 22.69
C LYS A 64 9.83 -0.62 22.41
N ALA A 65 9.08 -1.63 22.86
CA ALA A 65 9.45 -3.02 22.65
C ALA A 65 9.35 -3.42 21.16
N LEU A 66 8.34 -2.92 20.44
CA LEU A 66 8.21 -3.10 19.00
C LEU A 66 9.34 -2.42 18.23
N ASP A 67 9.73 -1.20 18.64
CA ASP A 67 10.82 -0.46 18.02
C ASP A 67 12.16 -1.20 18.17
N LEU A 68 12.46 -1.77 19.34
CA LEU A 68 13.64 -2.62 19.54
C LEU A 68 13.62 -3.86 18.63
N LYS A 69 12.46 -4.52 18.50
CA LYS A 69 12.30 -5.64 17.57
C LYS A 69 12.55 -5.26 16.12
N ILE A 70 12.05 -4.10 15.70
CA ILE A 70 12.31 -3.56 14.37
C ILE A 70 13.80 -3.33 14.16
N GLU A 71 14.50 -2.75 15.14
CA GLU A 71 15.93 -2.50 15.04
C GLU A 71 16.74 -3.79 14.89
N GLU A 72 16.39 -4.83 15.66
CA GLU A 72 17.07 -6.12 15.65
C GLU A 72 16.86 -6.92 14.35
N ARG A 73 15.66 -6.87 13.76
CA ARG A 73 15.24 -7.76 12.66
C ARG A 73 14.70 -7.03 11.44
N ARG A 74 15.08 -5.78 11.23
CA ARG A 74 14.52 -4.90 10.20
C ARG A 74 14.47 -5.51 8.81
N ASP A 75 15.58 -6.07 8.35
CA ASP A 75 15.67 -6.60 6.98
C ASP A 75 14.84 -7.87 6.80
N GLU A 76 14.79 -8.71 7.82
CA GLU A 76 13.94 -9.90 7.84
C GLU A 76 12.45 -9.52 7.83
N LEU A 77 12.03 -8.56 8.66
CA LEU A 77 10.65 -8.09 8.73
C LEU A 77 10.19 -7.47 7.42
N LEU A 78 11.06 -6.69 6.76
CA LEU A 78 10.77 -6.13 5.44
C LEU A 78 10.68 -7.21 4.37
N ALA A 79 11.59 -8.19 4.38
CA ALA A 79 11.57 -9.29 3.43
C ALA A 79 10.27 -10.10 3.56
N ARG A 80 9.85 -10.38 4.80
CA ARG A 80 8.62 -11.11 5.08
C ARG A 80 7.38 -10.34 4.65
N LEU A 81 7.31 -9.04 4.95
CA LEU A 81 6.20 -8.18 4.52
C LEU A 81 6.12 -8.12 2.98
N HIS A 82 7.26 -7.96 2.30
CA HIS A 82 7.29 -7.95 0.84
C HIS A 82 6.88 -9.29 0.24
N GLN A 83 7.26 -10.40 0.87
CA GLN A 83 6.84 -11.73 0.45
C GLN A 83 5.32 -11.90 0.56
N GLU A 84 4.69 -11.44 1.65
CA GLU A 84 3.22 -11.47 1.81
C GLU A 84 2.51 -10.64 0.72
N VAL A 85 3.06 -9.47 0.36
CA VAL A 85 2.53 -8.66 -0.75
C VAL A 85 2.57 -9.45 -2.05
N LYS A 86 3.71 -10.06 -2.39
CA LYS A 86 3.86 -10.86 -3.61
C LYS A 86 2.94 -12.09 -3.64
N GLU A 87 2.83 -12.80 -2.54
CA GLU A 87 1.94 -13.97 -2.44
C GLU A 87 0.47 -13.58 -2.60
N ARG A 88 0.08 -12.41 -2.08
CA ARG A 88 -1.26 -11.86 -2.30
C ARG A 88 -1.47 -11.51 -3.77
N GLU A 89 -0.53 -10.80 -4.42
CA GLU A 89 -0.62 -10.46 -5.85
C GLU A 89 -0.80 -11.73 -6.70
N VAL A 90 0.04 -12.74 -6.53
CA VAL A 90 -0.04 -14.01 -7.28
C VAL A 90 -1.37 -14.73 -7.03
N ARG A 91 -1.88 -14.73 -5.80
CA ARG A 91 -3.15 -15.39 -5.46
C ARG A 91 -4.37 -14.71 -6.09
N LEU A 92 -4.27 -13.39 -6.34
CA LEU A 92 -5.35 -12.55 -6.84
C LEU A 92 -5.22 -12.22 -8.34
N GLU A 93 -4.21 -12.75 -9.02
CA GLU A 93 -4.12 -12.65 -10.47
C GLU A 93 -5.27 -13.42 -11.14
N GLY A 94 -6.31 -12.69 -11.55
CA GLY A 94 -7.47 -13.27 -12.21
C GLY A 94 -8.31 -12.23 -12.94
N VAL A 95 -9.08 -12.67 -13.94
CA VAL A 95 -9.99 -11.83 -14.73
C VAL A 95 -11.14 -11.27 -13.86
N GLU A 96 -11.47 -11.96 -12.76
CA GLU A 96 -12.56 -11.57 -11.86
C GLU A 96 -12.28 -10.21 -11.20
N SER A 97 -11.05 -9.92 -10.81
CA SER A 97 -10.62 -8.63 -10.24
C SER A 97 -10.85 -7.44 -11.18
N TRP A 98 -10.89 -7.65 -12.49
CA TRP A 98 -11.16 -6.58 -13.45
C TRP A 98 -12.63 -6.21 -13.54
N LEU A 99 -13.53 -7.17 -13.33
CA LEU A 99 -14.98 -6.96 -13.41
C LEU A 99 -15.58 -6.57 -12.06
N GLU A 100 -15.09 -7.18 -10.99
CA GLU A 100 -15.57 -6.99 -9.62
C GLU A 100 -14.39 -6.74 -8.67
N PRO A 101 -13.73 -5.57 -8.76
CA PRO A 101 -12.54 -5.30 -7.96
C PRO A 101 -12.82 -5.33 -6.46
N ASP A 102 -11.93 -5.99 -5.71
CA ASP A 102 -11.85 -5.91 -4.26
C ASP A 102 -10.95 -4.74 -3.88
N LEU A 103 -11.54 -3.63 -3.45
CA LEU A 103 -10.83 -2.40 -3.09
C LEU A 103 -9.88 -2.56 -1.91
N GLU A 104 -10.01 -3.64 -1.16
CA GLU A 104 -9.17 -3.94 -0.01
C GLU A 104 -7.99 -4.84 -0.40
N GLN A 105 -8.26 -5.94 -1.11
CA GLN A 105 -7.30 -7.02 -1.31
C GLN A 105 -6.61 -7.02 -2.69
N ASP A 106 -7.28 -6.55 -3.73
CA ASP A 106 -6.71 -6.56 -5.08
C ASP A 106 -5.46 -5.70 -5.19
N PRO A 107 -4.56 -6.01 -6.14
CA PRO A 107 -3.38 -5.19 -6.40
C PRO A 107 -3.75 -3.70 -6.61
N GLY A 108 -3.10 -2.85 -5.84
CA GLY A 108 -3.42 -1.42 -5.78
C GLY A 108 -4.55 -1.04 -4.80
N GLY A 109 -5.11 -1.98 -4.06
CA GLY A 109 -6.10 -1.74 -3.02
C GLY A 109 -5.50 -1.21 -1.70
N LEU A 110 -6.34 -1.15 -0.66
CA LEU A 110 -5.95 -0.67 0.67
C LEU A 110 -4.82 -1.49 1.29
N ALA A 111 -4.75 -2.80 1.01
CA ALA A 111 -3.68 -3.66 1.52
C ALA A 111 -2.30 -3.23 1.00
N ASP A 112 -2.17 -2.71 -0.22
CA ASP A 112 -0.90 -2.17 -0.74
C ASP A 112 -0.53 -0.86 -0.06
N ILE A 113 -1.49 0.04 0.14
CA ILE A 113 -1.27 1.30 0.87
C ILE A 113 -0.81 1.00 2.30
N ASN A 114 -1.43 0.03 2.97
CA ASN A 114 -1.04 -0.39 4.31
C ASN A 114 0.34 -1.05 4.33
N ALA A 115 0.66 -1.89 3.35
CA ALA A 115 1.99 -2.50 3.24
C ALA A 115 3.10 -1.43 3.06
N ILE A 116 2.87 -0.40 2.26
CA ILE A 116 3.79 0.74 2.11
C ILE A 116 3.96 1.47 3.45
N ARG A 117 2.87 1.71 4.19
CA ARG A 117 2.90 2.38 5.50
C ARG A 117 3.67 1.56 6.54
N LEU A 118 3.41 0.27 6.61
CA LEU A 118 4.11 -0.65 7.51
C LEU A 118 5.60 -0.77 7.15
N ALA A 119 5.93 -0.90 5.87
CA ALA A 119 7.31 -0.93 5.41
C ALA A 119 8.02 0.39 5.69
N GLY A 120 7.34 1.52 5.53
CA GLY A 120 7.82 2.84 5.94
C GLY A 120 8.16 2.86 7.43
N ARG A 121 7.25 2.39 8.30
CA ARG A 121 7.49 2.29 9.75
C ARG A 121 8.68 1.39 10.09
N ILE A 122 8.74 0.20 9.50
CA ILE A 122 9.85 -0.72 9.72
C ILE A 122 11.18 -0.12 9.24
N SER A 123 11.19 0.61 8.11
CA SER A 123 12.41 1.20 7.53
C SER A 123 12.91 2.42 8.29
N THR A 124 12.01 3.28 8.76
CA THR A 124 12.33 4.62 9.28
C THR A 124 12.00 4.79 10.77
N ASN A 125 11.33 3.82 11.36
CA ASN A 125 10.76 3.88 12.71
C ASN A 125 9.75 5.04 12.91
N THR A 126 9.08 5.47 11.83
CA THR A 126 8.08 6.54 11.87
C THR A 126 6.74 6.06 11.30
N ARG A 127 5.64 6.68 11.73
CA ARG A 127 4.29 6.31 11.28
C ARG A 127 3.80 7.16 10.10
N ASN A 128 4.59 8.13 9.68
CA ASN A 128 4.18 9.08 8.66
C ASN A 128 4.75 8.69 7.29
N LEU A 129 3.88 8.55 6.28
CA LEU A 129 4.31 8.34 4.89
C LEU A 129 5.23 9.45 4.37
N GLU A 130 5.13 10.66 4.93
CA GLU A 130 5.99 11.78 4.55
C GLU A 130 7.46 11.53 4.88
N ASP A 131 7.77 10.72 5.90
CA ASP A 131 9.15 10.36 6.22
C ASP A 131 9.77 9.44 5.16
N ALA A 132 8.95 8.69 4.43
CA ALA A 132 9.40 7.93 3.28
C ALA A 132 9.90 8.84 2.12
N ILE A 133 9.43 10.09 2.05
CA ILE A 133 9.91 11.09 1.09
C ILE A 133 11.36 11.47 1.41
N PHE A 134 11.68 11.74 2.68
CA PHE A 134 13.04 12.11 3.10
C PHE A 134 14.05 10.99 2.86
N ARG A 135 13.60 9.74 2.86
CA ARG A 135 14.43 8.57 2.53
C ARG A 135 14.50 8.29 1.03
N GLY A 136 13.75 9.02 0.20
CA GLY A 136 13.70 8.80 -1.24
C GLY A 136 12.90 7.55 -1.66
N TYR A 137 12.13 6.95 -0.74
CA TYR A 137 11.27 5.80 -1.06
C TYR A 137 9.99 6.20 -1.77
N LEU A 138 9.48 7.41 -1.49
CA LEU A 138 8.30 7.99 -2.13
C LEU A 138 8.58 9.43 -2.56
N THR A 139 7.90 9.88 -3.60
CA THR A 139 7.81 11.30 -3.97
C THR A 139 6.57 11.93 -3.33
N ARG A 140 6.52 13.27 -3.28
CA ARG A 140 5.32 13.99 -2.79
C ARG A 140 4.09 13.64 -3.61
N GLN A 141 4.19 13.54 -4.92
CA GLN A 141 3.08 13.20 -5.81
C GLN A 141 2.52 11.79 -5.53
N GLU A 142 3.40 10.83 -5.25
CA GLU A 142 3.01 9.46 -4.89
C GLU A 142 2.28 9.45 -3.55
N VAL A 143 2.76 10.17 -2.54
CA VAL A 143 2.07 10.29 -1.25
C VAL A 143 0.69 10.93 -1.42
N ASP A 144 0.58 11.99 -2.20
CA ASP A 144 -0.69 12.66 -2.48
C ASP A 144 -1.68 11.71 -3.18
N LEU A 145 -1.21 10.90 -4.14
CA LEU A 145 -2.03 9.89 -4.82
C LEU A 145 -2.49 8.79 -3.87
N LEU A 146 -1.59 8.25 -3.03
CA LEU A 146 -1.94 7.24 -2.02
C LEU A 146 -3.02 7.76 -1.06
N GLN A 147 -2.90 8.99 -0.57
CA GLN A 147 -3.89 9.61 0.30
C GLN A 147 -5.23 9.86 -0.39
N GLN A 148 -5.23 10.23 -1.67
CA GLN A 148 -6.45 10.39 -2.45
C GLN A 148 -7.14 9.04 -2.69
N ALA A 149 -6.37 8.01 -3.05
CA ALA A 149 -6.87 6.65 -3.23
C ALA A 149 -7.49 6.11 -1.93
N GLU A 150 -6.82 6.26 -0.80
CA GLU A 150 -7.32 5.82 0.51
C GLU A 150 -8.68 6.46 0.84
N LYS A 151 -8.79 7.78 0.67
CA LYS A 151 -10.06 8.51 0.88
C LYS A 151 -11.16 8.05 -0.09
N TYR A 152 -10.78 7.78 -1.33
CA TYR A 152 -11.71 7.31 -2.36
C TYR A 152 -12.21 5.91 -2.05
N TYR A 153 -11.32 4.99 -1.69
CA TYR A 153 -11.68 3.62 -1.31
C TYR A 153 -12.54 3.56 -0.03
N ALA A 154 -12.22 4.37 0.97
CA ALA A 154 -13.05 4.46 2.18
C ALA A 154 -14.48 4.93 1.86
N ARG A 155 -14.63 5.92 0.97
CA ARG A 155 -15.94 6.39 0.51
C ARG A 155 -16.69 5.32 -0.28
N LEU A 156 -16.01 4.60 -1.17
CA LEU A 156 -16.59 3.48 -1.93
C LEU A 156 -17.01 2.35 -1.00
N GLY A 157 -16.14 1.93 -0.08
CA GLY A 157 -16.44 0.87 0.87
C GLY A 157 -17.68 1.17 1.70
N SER A 158 -17.86 2.42 2.15
CA SER A 158 -19.08 2.84 2.85
C SER A 158 -20.34 2.71 1.99
N LEU A 159 -20.28 3.09 0.71
CA LEU A 159 -21.42 2.97 -0.20
C LEU A 159 -21.74 1.50 -0.54
N ILE A 160 -20.71 0.67 -0.70
CA ILE A 160 -20.87 -0.78 -0.94
C ILE A 160 -21.50 -1.44 0.28
N HIS A 161 -21.06 -1.07 1.47
CA HIS A 161 -21.61 -1.59 2.74
C HIS A 161 -23.09 -1.20 2.91
N ASP A 162 -23.43 0.08 2.70
CA ASP A 162 -24.80 0.57 2.77
C ASP A 162 -25.73 -0.18 1.79
N ALA A 163 -25.24 -0.51 0.60
CA ALA A 163 -26.00 -1.19 -0.43
C ALA A 163 -26.21 -2.68 -0.15
N SER A 164 -25.36 -3.30 0.68
CA SER A 164 -25.27 -4.77 0.76
C SER A 164 -25.40 -5.39 2.14
N GLY A 165 -25.08 -4.64 3.18
CA GLY A 165 -24.81 -5.22 4.49
C GLY A 165 -23.61 -6.19 4.51
N ALA A 166 -22.84 -6.29 3.41
CA ALA A 166 -21.70 -7.18 3.29
C ALA A 166 -20.44 -6.54 3.86
N SER A 167 -19.64 -7.34 4.56
CA SER A 167 -18.37 -6.87 5.18
C SER A 167 -17.20 -6.79 4.20
N ARG A 168 -17.38 -7.09 2.91
CA ARG A 168 -16.33 -7.08 1.90
C ARG A 168 -16.45 -5.88 0.97
N SER A 169 -15.32 -5.25 0.68
CA SER A 169 -15.20 -4.11 -0.24
C SER A 169 -15.14 -4.51 -1.72
N VAL A 170 -15.81 -5.61 -2.09
CA VAL A 170 -15.90 -6.09 -3.47
C VAL A 170 -16.97 -5.32 -4.22
N LEU A 171 -16.59 -4.66 -5.29
CA LEU A 171 -17.47 -3.87 -6.16
C LEU A 171 -18.18 -4.77 -7.18
N ARG A 172 -19.21 -5.50 -6.74
CA ARG A 172 -19.97 -6.41 -7.59
C ARG A 172 -20.73 -5.72 -8.70
N VAL A 173 -20.83 -6.38 -9.86
CA VAL A 173 -21.48 -5.82 -11.07
C VAL A 173 -22.87 -5.27 -10.76
N GLU A 174 -23.69 -5.98 -9.97
CA GLU A 174 -25.07 -5.57 -9.67
C GLU A 174 -25.18 -4.25 -8.89
N ARG A 175 -24.06 -3.75 -8.37
CA ARG A 175 -24.00 -2.54 -7.54
C ARG A 175 -23.29 -1.38 -8.19
N GLN A 176 -22.55 -1.65 -9.24
CA GLN A 176 -21.72 -0.63 -9.92
C GLN A 176 -22.56 0.56 -10.38
N ASP A 177 -23.72 0.34 -10.97
CA ASP A 177 -24.63 1.42 -11.39
C ASP A 177 -25.14 2.25 -10.21
N TYR A 178 -25.52 1.59 -9.12
CA TYR A 178 -25.98 2.27 -7.90
C TYR A 178 -24.87 3.13 -7.30
N VAL A 179 -23.68 2.57 -7.15
CA VAL A 179 -22.53 3.29 -6.56
C VAL A 179 -22.11 4.47 -7.47
N ALA A 180 -22.06 4.26 -8.79
CA ALA A 180 -21.76 5.30 -9.76
C ALA A 180 -22.76 6.48 -9.64
N GLY A 181 -24.05 6.18 -9.56
CA GLY A 181 -25.10 7.19 -9.38
C GLY A 181 -24.98 7.95 -8.06
N ARG A 182 -24.70 7.25 -6.96
CA ARG A 182 -24.49 7.86 -5.62
C ARG A 182 -23.26 8.77 -5.56
N LEU A 183 -22.24 8.50 -6.37
CA LEU A 183 -21.05 9.32 -6.49
C LEU A 183 -21.21 10.50 -7.46
N GLY A 184 -22.35 10.57 -8.19
CA GLY A 184 -22.64 11.66 -9.11
C GLY A 184 -22.05 11.48 -10.50
N TYR A 185 -21.67 10.26 -10.89
CA TYR A 185 -21.27 9.99 -12.26
C TYR A 185 -22.49 10.11 -13.17
N SER A 186 -22.36 10.85 -14.27
CA SER A 186 -23.40 11.09 -15.28
C SER A 186 -22.95 10.60 -16.64
N ALA A 187 -23.92 10.33 -17.52
CA ALA A 187 -23.61 9.96 -18.90
C ALA A 187 -22.81 11.07 -19.60
N GLY A 188 -21.68 10.70 -20.15
CA GLY A 188 -20.85 11.54 -21.00
C GLY A 188 -21.08 11.26 -22.48
N VAL A 189 -20.42 12.01 -23.37
CA VAL A 189 -20.47 11.74 -24.81
C VAL A 189 -19.76 10.42 -25.10
N GLY A 190 -20.54 9.36 -25.36
CA GLY A 190 -20.03 8.04 -25.73
C GLY A 190 -19.68 7.08 -24.57
N PHE A 191 -19.96 7.45 -23.31
CA PHE A 191 -19.69 6.59 -22.14
C PHE A 191 -20.91 6.51 -21.22
N LEU A 192 -21.17 5.32 -20.68
CA LEU A 192 -22.11 5.12 -19.58
C LEU A 192 -21.53 5.65 -18.25
N PRO A 193 -22.38 6.08 -17.30
CA PRO A 193 -21.91 6.51 -15.97
C PRO A 193 -21.04 5.48 -15.29
N VAL A 194 -21.41 4.20 -15.38
CA VAL A 194 -20.67 3.08 -14.78
C VAL A 194 -19.29 2.87 -15.42
N GLU A 195 -19.16 3.10 -16.74
CA GLU A 195 -17.86 2.97 -17.41
C GLU A 195 -16.88 4.06 -16.95
N SER A 196 -17.35 5.31 -16.86
CA SER A 196 -16.54 6.41 -16.33
C SER A 196 -16.17 6.20 -14.87
N PHE A 197 -17.08 5.63 -14.08
CA PHE A 197 -16.84 5.24 -12.70
C PHE A 197 -15.77 4.16 -12.58
N LEU A 198 -15.93 3.03 -13.31
CA LEU A 198 -14.96 1.92 -13.29
C LEU A 198 -13.59 2.36 -13.81
N GLN A 199 -13.53 3.19 -14.86
CA GLN A 199 -12.28 3.77 -15.33
C GLN A 199 -11.56 4.54 -14.21
N HIS A 200 -12.30 5.26 -13.36
CA HIS A 200 -11.73 6.00 -12.24
C HIS A 200 -11.24 5.05 -11.14
N VAL A 201 -12.00 4.00 -10.80
CA VAL A 201 -11.59 2.96 -9.85
C VAL A 201 -10.29 2.30 -10.33
N HIS A 202 -10.25 1.82 -11.57
CA HIS A 202 -9.06 1.15 -12.11
C HIS A 202 -7.85 2.08 -12.24
N ARG A 203 -8.06 3.37 -12.47
CA ARG A 203 -6.96 4.35 -12.47
C ARG A 203 -6.30 4.45 -11.10
N PHE A 204 -7.09 4.46 -10.01
CA PHE A 204 -6.53 4.46 -8.67
C PHE A 204 -5.84 3.14 -8.34
N LEU A 205 -6.48 1.99 -8.62
CA LEU A 205 -5.88 0.68 -8.38
C LEU A 205 -4.53 0.55 -9.11
N HIS A 206 -4.50 0.86 -10.40
CA HIS A 206 -3.26 0.81 -11.18
C HIS A 206 -2.20 1.80 -10.67
N GLY A 207 -2.60 3.03 -10.33
CA GLY A 207 -1.68 4.04 -9.80
C GLY A 207 -1.04 3.60 -8.47
N VAL A 208 -1.83 3.08 -7.54
CA VAL A 208 -1.34 2.56 -6.25
C VAL A 208 -0.44 1.33 -6.46
N GLN A 209 -0.83 0.42 -7.35
CA GLN A 209 -0.01 -0.76 -7.69
C GLN A 209 1.36 -0.36 -8.24
N CYS A 210 1.41 0.58 -9.18
CA CYS A 210 2.68 1.10 -9.70
C CYS A 210 3.54 1.70 -8.59
N ILE A 211 2.94 2.52 -7.70
CA ILE A 211 3.65 3.11 -6.57
C ILE A 211 4.18 2.02 -5.62
N SER A 212 3.38 0.98 -5.34
CA SER A 212 3.80 -0.14 -4.50
C SER A 212 5.04 -0.83 -5.06
N GLN A 213 5.01 -1.18 -6.34
CA GLN A 213 6.14 -1.82 -7.02
C GLN A 213 7.40 -0.96 -7.00
N GLU A 214 7.27 0.33 -7.31
CA GLU A 214 8.38 1.27 -7.25
C GLU A 214 8.93 1.49 -5.85
N PHE A 215 8.06 1.59 -4.85
CA PHE A 215 8.44 1.71 -3.45
C PHE A 215 9.30 0.53 -3.00
N TRP A 216 8.87 -0.70 -3.28
CA TRP A 216 9.64 -1.90 -2.93
C TRP A 216 10.97 -1.97 -3.67
N ALA A 217 11.02 -1.59 -4.95
CA ALA A 217 12.27 -1.51 -5.70
C ALA A 217 13.27 -0.55 -5.02
N ARG A 218 12.82 0.67 -4.66
CA ARG A 218 13.66 1.68 -3.99
C ARG A 218 14.10 1.23 -2.60
N VAL A 219 13.23 0.57 -1.83
CA VAL A 219 13.59 0.00 -0.52
C VAL A 219 14.72 -1.01 -0.64
N TRP A 220 14.66 -1.90 -1.62
CA TRP A 220 15.71 -2.92 -1.81
C TRP A 220 16.98 -2.34 -2.39
N GLU A 221 16.91 -1.42 -3.36
CA GLU A 221 18.07 -0.71 -3.91
C GLU A 221 18.86 0.01 -2.81
N SER A 222 18.17 0.67 -1.87
CA SER A 222 18.81 1.38 -0.76
C SER A 222 19.54 0.45 0.23
N ARG A 223 19.18 -0.84 0.26
CA ARG A 223 19.70 -1.84 1.22
C ARG A 223 20.82 -2.71 0.65
N GLN A 224 20.82 -2.92 -0.66
CA GLN A 224 21.84 -3.75 -1.29
C GLN A 224 23.23 -3.11 -1.24
N GLY A 225 23.32 -1.82 -0.80
CA GLY A 225 24.59 -1.17 -0.49
C GLY A 225 25.63 -1.32 -1.61
N ASP A 226 25.19 -1.30 -2.88
CA ASP A 226 26.07 -1.47 -4.01
C ASP A 226 26.94 -0.21 -4.13
N PRO A 227 28.25 -0.27 -3.84
CA PRO A 227 29.16 0.85 -4.06
C PRO A 227 29.15 1.27 -5.52
N ASP A 228 28.82 0.37 -6.46
CA ASP A 228 28.63 0.62 -7.89
C ASP A 228 27.26 1.24 -8.23
N ALA A 229 26.29 1.25 -7.32
CA ALA A 229 25.05 2.02 -7.49
C ALA A 229 25.29 3.54 -7.62
N LEU A 230 26.48 4.02 -7.26
CA LEU A 230 26.95 5.39 -7.50
C LEU A 230 27.60 5.55 -8.89
N SER A 231 27.95 4.49 -9.60
CA SER A 231 28.43 4.54 -10.97
C SER A 231 27.27 4.66 -11.95
N SER A 232 26.68 5.85 -12.05
CA SER A 232 25.76 6.15 -13.14
C SER A 232 26.57 6.40 -14.40
N SER A 233 26.49 5.51 -15.40
CA SER A 233 27.00 5.83 -16.72
C SER A 233 25.93 6.59 -17.51
N THR A 234 26.32 7.69 -18.13
CA THR A 234 25.41 8.46 -19.00
C THR A 234 25.44 7.83 -20.40
N LEU A 235 24.31 7.31 -20.87
CA LEU A 235 24.16 6.82 -22.24
C LEU A 235 24.05 7.96 -23.24
N GLU A 236 23.18 8.92 -22.92
CA GLU A 236 22.92 10.14 -23.69
C GLU A 236 22.51 11.26 -22.73
N THR A 237 22.49 12.51 -23.21
CA THR A 237 22.00 13.64 -22.40
C THR A 237 20.57 13.38 -21.93
N GLY A 238 20.39 13.28 -20.61
CA GLY A 238 19.11 12.98 -20.01
C GLY A 238 18.76 11.48 -19.87
N LEU A 239 19.66 10.58 -20.29
CA LEU A 239 19.53 9.12 -20.09
C LEU A 239 20.73 8.60 -19.29
N GLN A 240 20.45 8.04 -18.12
CA GLN A 240 21.45 7.44 -17.25
C GLN A 240 21.18 5.94 -17.07
N VAL A 241 22.25 5.17 -16.94
CA VAL A 241 22.14 3.76 -16.52
C VAL A 241 22.54 3.67 -15.07
N ARG A 242 21.67 3.05 -14.28
CA ARG A 242 21.93 2.74 -12.88
C ARG A 242 21.41 1.34 -12.58
N SER A 243 22.24 0.52 -11.99
CA SER A 243 21.85 -0.87 -11.62
C SER A 243 21.20 -1.67 -12.77
N GLY A 244 21.74 -1.55 -13.99
CA GLY A 244 21.21 -2.25 -15.17
C GLY A 244 19.91 -1.68 -15.74
N LYS A 245 19.44 -0.52 -15.25
CA LYS A 245 18.22 0.15 -15.71
C LYS A 245 18.52 1.51 -16.34
N ILE A 246 17.77 1.84 -17.39
CA ILE A 246 17.81 3.17 -18.01
C ILE A 246 16.88 4.10 -17.22
N LEU A 247 17.43 5.16 -16.66
CA LEU A 247 16.70 6.24 -15.99
C LEU A 247 16.57 7.44 -16.93
N VAL A 248 15.37 7.95 -17.10
CA VAL A 248 15.07 9.09 -17.97
C VAL A 248 14.90 10.35 -17.10
N GLN A 249 15.73 11.36 -17.33
CA GLN A 249 15.55 12.70 -16.75
C GLN A 249 14.60 13.50 -17.63
N THR A 250 13.35 13.63 -17.21
CA THR A 250 12.27 14.23 -18.03
C THR A 250 12.45 15.71 -18.34
N ASP A 251 13.21 16.44 -17.51
CA ASP A 251 13.61 17.82 -17.74
C ASP A 251 14.60 17.97 -18.90
N ARG A 252 15.42 16.95 -19.15
CA ARG A 252 16.46 16.93 -20.19
C ARG A 252 16.15 16.00 -21.35
N TYR A 253 15.18 15.10 -21.18
CA TYR A 253 14.76 14.13 -22.18
C TYR A 253 13.22 14.13 -22.31
N PRO A 254 12.65 15.07 -23.06
CA PRO A 254 11.19 15.23 -23.15
C PRO A 254 10.53 14.01 -23.79
N ALA A 255 9.34 13.66 -23.34
CA ALA A 255 8.57 12.49 -23.79
C ALA A 255 7.95 12.73 -25.18
N THR A 256 8.78 12.86 -26.22
CA THR A 256 8.33 12.85 -27.62
C THR A 256 8.23 11.41 -28.14
N PRO A 257 7.39 11.11 -29.15
CA PRO A 257 7.31 9.77 -29.73
C PRO A 257 8.67 9.22 -30.18
N GLY A 258 9.55 10.05 -30.76
CA GLY A 258 10.88 9.67 -31.17
C GLY A 258 11.78 9.31 -29.98
N ASN A 259 11.74 10.08 -28.91
CA ASN A 259 12.51 9.83 -27.70
C ASN A 259 12.05 8.56 -26.98
N ILE A 260 10.73 8.33 -26.93
CA ILE A 260 10.17 7.10 -26.35
C ILE A 260 10.69 5.87 -27.11
N LEU A 261 10.57 5.85 -28.46
CA LEU A 261 11.08 4.75 -29.26
C LEU A 261 12.59 4.58 -29.12
N ARG A 262 13.36 5.66 -28.98
CA ARG A 262 14.81 5.60 -28.77
C ARG A 262 15.19 4.96 -27.44
N VAL A 263 14.46 5.25 -26.36
CA VAL A 263 14.67 4.61 -25.05
C VAL A 263 14.44 3.10 -25.12
N PHE A 264 13.38 2.66 -25.81
CA PHE A 264 13.13 1.23 -26.04
C PHE A 264 14.23 0.58 -26.89
N ALA A 265 14.69 1.28 -27.93
CA ALA A 265 15.79 0.78 -28.78
C ALA A 265 17.09 0.63 -27.97
N LEU A 266 17.44 1.62 -27.14
CA LEU A 266 18.61 1.56 -26.27
C LEU A 266 18.50 0.44 -25.21
N SER A 267 17.32 0.27 -24.63
CA SER A 267 17.01 -0.83 -23.71
C SER A 267 17.29 -2.19 -24.37
N ALA A 268 16.80 -2.39 -25.60
CA ALA A 268 16.99 -3.63 -26.34
C ALA A 268 18.47 -3.84 -26.74
N VAL A 269 19.15 -2.81 -27.26
CA VAL A 269 20.54 -2.90 -27.70
C VAL A 269 21.50 -3.21 -26.55
N HIS A 270 21.31 -2.53 -25.43
CA HIS A 270 22.19 -2.67 -24.26
C HIS A 270 21.73 -3.74 -23.27
N ARG A 271 20.59 -4.41 -23.53
CA ARG A 271 19.97 -5.41 -22.64
C ARG A 271 19.74 -4.84 -21.23
N LEU A 272 19.30 -3.57 -21.16
CA LEU A 272 19.01 -2.88 -19.93
C LEU A 272 17.49 -2.85 -19.70
N GLU A 273 17.08 -2.97 -18.47
CA GLU A 273 15.68 -2.75 -18.11
C GLU A 273 15.33 -1.26 -18.18
N LEU A 274 14.05 -0.95 -18.42
CA LEU A 274 13.55 0.42 -18.28
C LEU A 274 13.33 0.69 -16.79
N GLY A 275 14.07 1.62 -16.26
CA GLY A 275 13.82 2.14 -14.92
C GLY A 275 12.60 3.04 -14.90
N ASN A 276 12.02 3.21 -13.72
CA ASN A 276 10.90 4.11 -13.54
C ASN A 276 11.33 5.54 -13.83
N VAL A 277 10.50 6.26 -14.59
CA VAL A 277 10.73 7.66 -14.90
C VAL A 277 10.60 8.44 -13.60
N THR A 278 11.72 8.93 -13.07
CA THR A 278 11.69 9.84 -11.94
C THR A 278 11.12 11.17 -12.47
N ARG A 279 9.82 11.35 -12.30
CA ARG A 279 9.21 12.67 -12.48
C ARG A 279 9.64 13.51 -11.28
N GLN A 280 10.51 14.45 -11.48
CA GLN A 280 10.71 15.57 -10.58
C GLN A 280 9.64 16.62 -10.79
#